data_333bbb8e3e4f10048d706a6f794ff57e
#
_entry.id   333bbb8e3e4f10048d706a6f794ff57e
#
_cell.length_a   1.000
_cell.length_b   1.000
_cell.length_c   1.000
_cell.angle_alpha   90.00
_cell.angle_beta   90.00
_cell.angle_gamma   90.00
#
_symmetry.space_group_name_H-M   'P 1'
#
loop_
_entity.id
_entity.type
_entity.pdbx_description
1 polymer ?
#
loop_
_entity_poly.entity_id
_entity_poly.type
_entity_poly.pdbx_seq_one_letter_code
_entity_poly.pdbx_strand_id
1 'polypeptide(L)'
;CSHLIIFAAWSPVTETQVEAMVDLIAEERGLPRDKLAGLENTVKGKVAGFASEEEGFQWAARQAYLGLGMALAAAATEQVDASPMEGFDPPGLDQLLGLREQGLRSVALMGLGYRDTDNDRQAGQKKVRRPREALVRRL
;
A
#
# COMPACT_ATOMS: atom_id res chain seq x y z
N CYS A 1 -18.79 2.10 -8.09
CA CYS A 1 -17.89 3.06 -7.41
C CYS A 1 -17.66 4.27 -8.29
N SER A 2 -17.38 5.41 -7.68
CA SER A 2 -17.05 6.65 -8.39
C SER A 2 -15.55 6.82 -8.63
N HIS A 3 -14.72 6.22 -7.78
CA HIS A 3 -13.26 6.29 -7.84
C HIS A 3 -12.65 4.91 -7.63
N LEU A 4 -11.54 4.65 -8.30
CA LEU A 4 -10.72 3.47 -8.11
C LEU A 4 -9.31 3.92 -7.73
N ILE A 5 -8.86 3.52 -6.55
CA ILE A 5 -7.48 3.73 -6.11
C ILE A 5 -6.70 2.44 -6.40
N ILE A 6 -5.52 2.60 -6.98
CA ILE A 6 -4.60 1.51 -7.27
C ILE A 6 -3.40 1.66 -6.33
N PHE A 7 -3.19 0.66 -5.49
CA PHE A 7 -2.01 0.56 -4.65
C PHE A 7 -0.93 -0.17 -5.43
N ALA A 8 0.18 0.50 -5.65
CA ALA A 8 1.32 -0.06 -6.35
C ALA A 8 2.58 0.02 -5.47
N ALA A 9 3.52 -0.86 -5.73
CA ALA A 9 4.79 -0.94 -5.01
C ALA A 9 5.96 -0.94 -5.99
N TRP A 10 7.12 -0.45 -5.55
CA TRP A 10 8.35 -0.46 -6.31
C TRP A 10 8.81 -1.89 -6.67
N SER A 11 9.18 -2.08 -7.92
CA SER A 11 9.77 -3.31 -8.46
C SER A 11 10.68 -2.97 -9.66
N PRO A 12 11.99 -3.00 -9.48
CA PRO A 12 12.71 -3.33 -8.25
C PRO A 12 12.69 -2.19 -7.20
N VAL A 13 12.93 -2.54 -5.93
CA VAL A 13 13.31 -1.57 -4.90
C VAL A 13 14.81 -1.32 -5.03
N THR A 14 15.21 -0.07 -5.21
CA THR A 14 16.60 0.33 -5.43
C THR A 14 17.05 1.38 -4.41
N GLU A 15 18.34 1.66 -4.37
CA GLU A 15 18.89 2.73 -3.51
C GLU A 15 18.36 4.12 -3.88
N THR A 16 17.99 4.34 -5.15
CA THR A 16 17.44 5.63 -5.61
C THR A 16 16.17 6.02 -4.86
N GLN A 17 15.25 5.07 -4.59
CA GLN A 17 14.05 5.35 -3.80
C GLN A 17 14.40 5.63 -2.32
N VAL A 18 15.44 4.98 -1.80
CA VAL A 18 15.91 5.24 -0.44
C VAL A 18 16.49 6.66 -0.34
N GLU A 19 17.32 7.06 -1.30
CA GLU A 19 17.88 8.40 -1.38
C GLU A 19 16.80 9.47 -1.48
N ALA A 20 15.85 9.29 -2.40
CA ALA A 20 14.73 10.21 -2.55
C ALA A 20 13.89 10.34 -1.27
N MET A 21 13.66 9.24 -0.55
CA MET A 21 12.98 9.26 0.75
C MET A 21 13.78 10.07 1.80
N VAL A 22 15.10 9.87 1.86
CA VAL A 22 15.96 10.57 2.82
C VAL A 22 16.03 12.06 2.50
N ASP A 23 16.13 12.42 1.22
CA ASP A 23 16.13 13.80 0.77
C ASP A 23 14.80 14.49 1.14
N LEU A 24 13.67 13.85 0.91
CA LEU A 24 12.37 14.36 1.32
C LEU A 24 12.26 14.56 2.83
N ILE A 25 12.77 13.62 3.64
CA ILE A 25 12.78 13.76 5.10
C ILE A 25 13.66 14.96 5.53
N ALA A 26 14.82 15.13 4.88
CA ALA A 26 15.71 16.25 5.18
C ALA A 26 15.02 17.59 4.87
N GLU A 27 14.40 17.69 3.71
CA GLU A 27 13.68 18.89 3.26
C GLU A 27 12.50 19.22 4.19
N GLU A 28 11.58 18.29 4.38
CA GLU A 28 10.34 18.50 5.16
C GLU A 28 10.62 18.83 6.63
N ARG A 29 11.72 18.30 7.20
CA ARG A 29 12.07 18.52 8.60
C ARG A 29 13.12 19.61 8.79
N GLY A 30 13.63 20.22 7.72
CA GLY A 30 14.69 21.22 7.78
C GLY A 30 15.96 20.66 8.41
N LEU A 31 16.28 19.38 8.16
CA LEU A 31 17.46 18.72 8.76
C LEU A 31 18.60 18.65 7.75
N PRO A 32 19.86 18.86 8.19
CA PRO A 32 21.02 18.53 7.37
C PRO A 32 21.01 17.04 7.00
N ARG A 33 21.25 16.74 5.71
CA ARG A 33 21.17 15.38 5.18
C ARG A 33 22.13 14.40 5.88
N ASP A 34 23.28 14.86 6.32
CA ASP A 34 24.29 14.08 7.06
C ASP A 34 23.74 13.50 8.38
N LYS A 35 22.78 14.19 9.02
CA LYS A 35 22.09 13.67 10.21
C LYS A 35 21.25 12.43 9.94
N LEU A 36 20.91 12.17 8.69
CA LEU A 36 20.10 11.03 8.26
C LEU A 36 20.95 9.87 7.70
N ALA A 37 22.28 9.98 7.68
CA ALA A 37 23.18 8.95 7.15
C ALA A 37 22.98 7.57 7.82
N GLY A 38 22.71 7.54 9.12
CA GLY A 38 22.42 6.29 9.84
C GLY A 38 21.14 5.60 9.36
N LEU A 39 20.08 6.38 9.14
CA LEU A 39 18.82 5.89 8.58
C LEU A 39 19.04 5.38 7.14
N GLU A 40 19.71 6.18 6.32
CA GLU A 40 20.00 5.83 4.93
C GLU A 40 20.77 4.52 4.82
N ASN A 41 21.88 4.38 5.54
CA ASN A 41 22.70 3.18 5.54
C ASN A 41 21.91 1.95 6.01
N THR A 42 21.05 2.09 7.02
CA THR A 42 20.21 1.01 7.53
C THR A 42 19.24 0.52 6.44
N VAL A 43 18.55 1.44 5.76
CA VAL A 43 17.57 1.06 4.72
C VAL A 43 18.28 0.54 3.47
N LYS A 44 19.40 1.17 3.04
CA LYS A 44 20.21 0.66 1.92
C LYS A 44 20.74 -0.74 2.21
N GLY A 45 21.24 -0.99 3.42
CA GLY A 45 21.64 -2.34 3.84
C GLY A 45 20.53 -3.37 3.77
N LYS A 46 19.29 -2.97 4.11
CA LYS A 46 18.11 -3.84 3.94
C LYS A 46 17.83 -4.13 2.46
N VAL A 47 17.86 -3.11 1.61
CA VAL A 47 17.62 -3.25 0.16
C VAL A 47 18.69 -4.13 -0.50
N ALA A 48 19.96 -3.91 -0.18
CA ALA A 48 21.07 -4.71 -0.69
C ALA A 48 21.03 -6.18 -0.23
N GLY A 49 20.34 -6.45 0.89
CA GLY A 49 20.19 -7.80 1.44
C GLY A 49 19.06 -8.64 0.84
N PHE A 50 18.27 -8.12 -0.10
CA PHE A 50 17.23 -8.92 -0.75
C PHE A 50 17.86 -9.97 -1.68
N ALA A 51 17.42 -11.21 -1.54
CA ALA A 51 17.92 -12.33 -2.35
C ALA A 51 17.41 -12.30 -3.80
N SER A 52 16.33 -11.54 -4.06
CA SER A 52 15.72 -11.40 -5.38
C SER A 52 14.90 -10.12 -5.49
N GLU A 53 14.62 -9.70 -6.73
CA GLU A 53 13.67 -8.62 -6.99
C GLU A 53 12.30 -8.89 -6.37
N GLU A 54 11.84 -10.14 -6.42
CA GLU A 54 10.55 -10.53 -5.85
C GLU A 54 10.53 -10.36 -4.33
N GLU A 55 11.61 -10.67 -3.62
CA GLU A 55 11.69 -10.41 -2.18
C GLU A 55 11.60 -8.91 -1.86
N GLY A 56 12.28 -8.08 -2.64
CA GLY A 56 12.20 -6.63 -2.53
C GLY A 56 10.77 -6.12 -2.80
N PHE A 57 10.14 -6.61 -3.86
CA PHE A 57 8.75 -6.28 -4.17
C PHE A 57 7.80 -6.69 -3.05
N GLN A 58 7.91 -7.91 -2.51
CA GLN A 58 7.07 -8.37 -1.40
C GLN A 58 7.26 -7.53 -0.14
N TRP A 59 8.46 -7.04 0.11
CA TRP A 59 8.71 -6.10 1.19
C TRP A 59 8.02 -4.75 0.93
N ALA A 60 8.15 -4.19 -0.27
CA ALA A 60 7.50 -2.93 -0.66
C ALA A 60 5.96 -3.06 -0.70
N ALA A 61 5.43 -4.19 -1.16
CA ALA A 61 4.00 -4.48 -1.18
C ALA A 61 3.36 -4.40 0.21
N ARG A 62 4.06 -4.84 1.27
CA ARG A 62 3.57 -4.70 2.64
C ARG A 62 3.35 -3.25 3.05
N GLN A 63 4.15 -2.32 2.53
CA GLN A 63 3.94 -0.88 2.77
C GLN A 63 2.67 -0.38 2.06
N ALA A 64 2.39 -0.87 0.83
CA ALA A 64 1.17 -0.57 0.12
C ALA A 64 -0.08 -1.09 0.88
N TYR A 65 -0.01 -2.29 1.48
CA TYR A 65 -1.09 -2.81 2.33
C TYR A 65 -1.31 -2.00 3.61
N LEU A 66 -0.25 -1.48 4.23
CA LEU A 66 -0.40 -0.53 5.35
C LEU A 66 -1.15 0.72 4.89
N GLY A 67 -0.78 1.27 3.72
CA GLY A 67 -1.48 2.38 3.11
C GLY A 67 -2.95 2.07 2.80
N LEU A 68 -3.24 0.88 2.25
CA LEU A 68 -4.61 0.42 2.01
C LEU A 68 -5.42 0.36 3.32
N GLY A 69 -4.83 -0.18 4.40
CA GLY A 69 -5.49 -0.22 5.71
C GLY A 69 -5.83 1.17 6.25
N MET A 70 -4.90 2.12 6.12
CA MET A 70 -5.11 3.53 6.50
C MET A 70 -6.19 4.18 5.63
N ALA A 71 -6.18 3.95 4.32
CA ALA A 71 -7.17 4.49 3.40
C ALA A 71 -8.59 3.96 3.69
N LEU A 72 -8.72 2.67 4.03
CA LEU A 72 -9.99 2.08 4.46
C LEU A 72 -10.52 2.73 5.75
N ALA A 73 -9.64 2.99 6.72
CA ALA A 73 -10.01 3.68 7.95
C ALA A 73 -10.44 5.13 7.69
N ALA A 74 -9.71 5.85 6.83
CA ALA A 74 -10.04 7.21 6.42
C ALA A 74 -11.40 7.26 5.71
N ALA A 75 -11.64 6.37 4.73
CA ALA A 75 -12.92 6.29 4.03
C ALA A 75 -14.09 6.05 5.01
N ALA A 76 -13.90 5.18 5.99
CA ALA A 76 -14.91 4.92 7.01
C ALA A 76 -15.20 6.16 7.88
N THR A 77 -14.17 6.95 8.20
CA THR A 77 -14.32 8.20 8.97
C THR A 77 -15.10 9.24 8.18
N GLU A 78 -14.84 9.33 6.87
CA GLU A 78 -15.55 10.24 5.94
C GLU A 78 -16.91 9.69 5.48
N GLN A 79 -17.36 8.56 6.02
CA GLN A 79 -18.62 7.90 5.65
C GLN A 79 -18.71 7.55 4.15
N VAL A 80 -17.57 7.24 3.52
CA VAL A 80 -17.48 6.76 2.16
C VAL A 80 -17.34 5.25 2.17
N ASP A 81 -18.17 4.55 1.40
CA ASP A 81 -18.02 3.11 1.26
C ASP A 81 -16.75 2.77 0.46
N ALA A 82 -16.02 1.79 0.94
CA ALA A 82 -14.77 1.33 0.35
C ALA A 82 -14.74 -0.19 0.22
N SER A 83 -14.26 -0.67 -0.92
CA SER A 83 -14.12 -2.10 -1.19
C SER A 83 -12.69 -2.42 -1.63
N PRO A 84 -11.87 -3.05 -0.76
CA PRO A 84 -10.55 -3.51 -1.15
C PRO A 84 -10.67 -4.77 -2.02
N MET A 85 -9.81 -4.88 -3.02
CA MET A 85 -9.84 -5.98 -4.00
C MET A 85 -8.43 -6.45 -4.32
N GLU A 86 -8.26 -7.79 -4.34
CA GLU A 86 -7.07 -8.49 -4.87
C GLU A 86 -7.43 -9.39 -6.06
N GLY A 87 -8.73 -9.62 -6.30
CA GLY A 87 -9.23 -10.47 -7.37
C GLY A 87 -9.22 -9.79 -8.73
N PHE A 88 -8.06 -9.35 -9.20
CA PHE A 88 -7.87 -8.75 -10.52
C PHE A 88 -6.66 -9.39 -11.22
N ASP A 89 -6.39 -9.00 -12.46
CA ASP A 89 -5.19 -9.40 -13.21
C ASP A 89 -4.09 -8.32 -13.07
N PRO A 90 -3.11 -8.47 -12.14
CA PRO A 90 -2.06 -7.47 -11.95
C PRO A 90 -1.20 -7.24 -13.21
N PRO A 91 -0.72 -8.27 -13.93
CA PRO A 91 0.03 -8.04 -15.17
C PRO A 91 -0.73 -7.26 -16.23
N GLY A 92 -2.01 -7.57 -16.43
CA GLY A 92 -2.87 -6.85 -17.37
C GLY A 92 -3.10 -5.40 -16.97
N LEU A 93 -3.31 -5.15 -15.69
CA LEU A 93 -3.45 -3.79 -15.16
C LEU A 93 -2.14 -3.00 -15.25
N ASP A 94 -1.01 -3.62 -14.90
CA ASP A 94 0.31 -3.01 -15.02
C ASP A 94 0.59 -2.57 -16.46
N GLN A 95 0.27 -3.42 -17.43
CA GLN A 95 0.42 -3.11 -18.86
C GLN A 95 -0.49 -1.97 -19.30
N LEU A 96 -1.77 -2.01 -18.89
CA LEU A 96 -2.76 -0.99 -19.25
C LEU A 96 -2.33 0.42 -18.77
N LEU A 97 -1.70 0.51 -17.61
CA LEU A 97 -1.32 1.75 -16.97
C LEU A 97 0.15 2.14 -17.14
N GLY A 98 0.94 1.32 -17.82
CA GLY A 98 2.38 1.55 -17.97
C GLY A 98 3.12 1.59 -16.63
N LEU A 99 2.73 0.74 -15.66
CA LEU A 99 3.34 0.75 -14.32
C LEU A 99 4.76 0.19 -14.35
N ARG A 100 5.01 -0.81 -15.21
CA ARG A 100 6.33 -1.44 -15.29
C ARG A 100 7.40 -0.48 -15.80
N GLU A 101 7.06 0.40 -16.72
CA GLU A 101 7.94 1.45 -17.23
C GLU A 101 8.28 2.49 -16.17
N GLN A 102 7.45 2.58 -15.14
CA GLN A 102 7.65 3.44 -13.97
C GLN A 102 8.33 2.72 -12.79
N GLY A 103 8.74 1.46 -12.97
CA GLY A 103 9.31 0.64 -11.90
C GLY A 103 8.30 0.26 -10.81
N LEU A 104 7.02 0.12 -11.18
CA LEU A 104 5.92 -0.18 -10.26
C LEU A 104 5.21 -1.49 -10.65
N ARG A 105 4.61 -2.12 -9.65
CA ARG A 105 3.66 -3.24 -9.82
C ARG A 105 2.43 -2.97 -8.98
N SER A 106 1.26 -3.26 -9.53
CA SER A 106 0.00 -3.20 -8.77
C SER A 106 -0.05 -4.29 -7.70
N VAL A 107 -0.60 -3.94 -6.54
CA VAL A 107 -0.67 -4.79 -5.35
C VAL A 107 -2.12 -5.07 -4.98
N ALA A 108 -2.93 -4.02 -4.88
CA ALA A 108 -4.32 -4.09 -4.51
C ALA A 108 -5.09 -2.90 -5.10
N LEU A 109 -6.39 -3.04 -5.17
CA LEU A 109 -7.31 -1.99 -5.60
C LEU A 109 -8.23 -1.61 -4.45
N MET A 110 -8.74 -0.39 -4.48
CA MET A 110 -9.81 0.05 -3.59
C MET A 110 -10.84 0.87 -4.36
N GLY A 111 -12.03 0.33 -4.52
CA GLY A 111 -13.17 1.07 -5.04
C GLY A 111 -13.77 1.96 -3.95
N LEU A 112 -14.05 3.22 -4.29
CA LEU A 112 -14.70 4.20 -3.41
C LEU A 112 -16.01 4.70 -4.02
N GLY A 113 -16.97 5.01 -3.18
CA GLY A 113 -18.25 5.58 -3.59
C GLY A 113 -19.30 5.49 -2.49
N TYR A 114 -20.50 5.93 -2.81
CA TYR A 114 -21.63 5.73 -1.92
C TYR A 114 -22.42 4.50 -2.34
N ARG A 115 -22.84 3.73 -1.34
CA ARG A 115 -23.56 2.48 -1.53
C ARG A 115 -24.94 2.74 -2.15
N ASP A 116 -25.26 1.98 -3.18
CA ASP A 116 -26.63 1.87 -3.71
C ASP A 116 -27.37 0.82 -2.88
N THR A 117 -28.00 1.27 -1.80
CA THR A 117 -28.68 0.38 -0.85
C THR A 117 -29.83 -0.42 -1.45
N ASP A 118 -30.47 0.11 -2.50
CA ASP A 118 -31.61 -0.52 -3.13
C ASP A 118 -31.20 -1.71 -4.01
N ASN A 119 -30.01 -1.64 -4.60
CA ASN A 119 -29.46 -2.67 -5.48
C ASN A 119 -28.35 -3.52 -4.83
N ASP A 120 -27.83 -3.14 -3.66
CA ASP A 120 -26.83 -3.93 -2.94
C ASP A 120 -27.48 -5.04 -2.11
N ARG A 121 -27.44 -6.26 -2.62
CA ARG A 121 -27.97 -7.46 -1.93
C ARG A 121 -27.34 -7.72 -0.57
N GLN A 122 -26.19 -7.12 -0.27
CA GLN A 122 -25.48 -7.29 0.99
C GLN A 122 -25.67 -6.12 1.98
N ALA A 123 -26.34 -5.06 1.59
CA ALA A 123 -26.50 -3.86 2.41
C ALA A 123 -27.12 -4.16 3.80
N GLY A 124 -28.11 -5.03 3.86
CA GLY A 124 -28.78 -5.46 5.10
C GLY A 124 -28.12 -6.67 5.79
N GLN A 125 -27.05 -7.22 5.24
CA GLN A 125 -26.42 -8.42 5.78
C GLN A 125 -25.49 -8.10 6.94
N LYS A 126 -25.49 -8.93 8.00
CA LYS A 126 -24.57 -8.80 9.12
C LYS A 126 -23.12 -9.04 8.64
N LYS A 127 -22.21 -8.13 9.02
CA LYS A 127 -20.77 -8.32 8.78
C LYS A 127 -20.25 -9.58 9.48
N VAL A 128 -19.60 -10.45 8.73
CA VAL A 128 -18.95 -11.65 9.29
C VAL A 128 -17.52 -11.29 9.70
N ARG A 129 -17.19 -11.51 10.95
CA ARG A 129 -15.86 -11.28 11.52
C ARG A 129 -15.51 -12.44 12.46
N ARG A 130 -14.23 -12.79 12.51
CA ARG A 130 -13.73 -13.72 13.53
C ARG A 130 -13.94 -13.10 14.92
N PRO A 131 -14.25 -13.91 15.95
CA PRO A 131 -14.29 -13.42 17.33
C PRO A 131 -12.96 -12.78 17.72
N ARG A 132 -13.04 -11.74 18.57
CA ARG A 132 -11.84 -11.02 19.01
C ARG A 132 -10.79 -11.93 19.64
N GLU A 133 -11.24 -12.92 20.40
CA GLU A 133 -10.40 -13.89 21.13
C GLU A 133 -9.61 -14.78 20.18
N ALA A 134 -10.09 -14.97 18.93
CA ALA A 134 -9.38 -15.71 17.89
C ALA A 134 -8.31 -14.85 17.21
N LEU A 135 -8.38 -13.53 17.30
CA LEU A 135 -7.48 -12.59 16.64
C LEU A 135 -6.44 -11.97 17.58
N VAL A 136 -6.82 -11.76 18.85
CA VAL A 136 -6.00 -11.02 19.81
C VAL A 136 -5.73 -11.92 21.01
N ARG A 137 -4.46 -12.16 21.30
CA ARG A 137 -4.00 -12.79 22.53
C ARG A 137 -3.41 -11.72 23.43
N ARG A 138 -3.84 -11.71 24.70
CA ARG A 138 -3.16 -10.95 25.75
C ARG A 138 -2.09 -11.87 26.34
N LEU A 139 -0.86 -11.38 26.36
CA LEU A 139 0.29 -12.05 27.00
C LEU A 139 0.37 -11.59 28.45
#